data_25e2b4cc7bd4e3ac9d2e8e5e74d71484
#
_entry.id   25e2b4cc7bd4e3ac9d2e8e5e74d71484
#
_cell.length_a   1.000
_cell.length_b   1.000
_cell.length_c   1.000
_cell.angle_alpha   90.00
_cell.angle_beta   90.00
_cell.angle_gamma   90.00
#
_symmetry.space_group_name_H-M   'P 1'
#
loop_
_entity.id
_entity.type
_entity.pdbx_description
1 polymer ?
#
loop_
_entity_poly.entity_id
_entity_poly.type
_entity_poly.pdbx_seq_one_letter_code
_entity_poly.pdbx_strand_id
1 'polypeptide(L)'
;MGTLQFGISTSCYYPLLTEEAVRRLVEAGIDCAEIFINSDSELSGSCFAEMRRILAAGRTKVLSLHPFTSGLEPLLFFSEYERRFLDGVEYYKRFFHA
;
A
#
# COMPACT_ATOMS: atom_id res chain seq x y z
N MET A 1 13.36 -20.26 -16.92
CA MET A 1 12.19 -20.57 -16.10
C MET A 1 12.19 -19.73 -14.84
N GLY A 2 11.07 -19.14 -14.54
CA GLY A 2 10.92 -18.39 -13.30
C GLY A 2 10.78 -19.31 -12.10
N THR A 3 11.25 -18.86 -10.95
CA THR A 3 10.99 -19.50 -9.67
C THR A 3 9.73 -18.92 -9.07
N LEU A 4 8.98 -19.75 -8.34
CA LEU A 4 7.81 -19.30 -7.61
C LEU A 4 8.26 -18.41 -6.44
N GLN A 5 7.64 -17.24 -6.32
CA GLN A 5 7.88 -16.34 -5.20
C GLN A 5 6.60 -16.21 -4.37
N PHE A 6 6.77 -16.11 -3.06
CA PHE A 6 5.67 -15.92 -2.13
C PHE A 6 5.68 -14.50 -1.60
N GLY A 7 4.50 -13.89 -1.57
CA GLY A 7 4.32 -12.54 -1.05
C GLY A 7 3.28 -12.52 0.05
N ILE A 8 3.36 -11.51 0.88
CA ILE A 8 2.43 -11.30 1.99
C ILE A 8 2.02 -9.83 1.99
N SER A 9 0.76 -9.58 2.33
CA SER A 9 0.26 -8.23 2.53
C SER A 9 0.58 -7.74 3.94
N THR A 10 0.91 -6.45 4.06
CA THR A 10 1.07 -5.82 5.37
C THR A 10 -0.21 -5.87 6.20
N SER A 11 -1.37 -6.04 5.57
CA SER A 11 -2.65 -6.19 6.27
C SER A 11 -2.69 -7.40 7.19
N CYS A 12 -1.82 -8.40 7.00
CA CYS A 12 -1.70 -9.55 7.90
C CYS A 12 -1.26 -9.16 9.31
N TYR A 13 -0.64 -8.00 9.46
CA TYR A 13 -0.18 -7.49 10.74
C TYR A 13 -1.11 -6.42 11.33
N TYR A 14 -2.23 -6.15 10.68
CA TYR A 14 -3.20 -5.21 11.25
C TYR A 14 -3.55 -5.60 12.69
N PRO A 15 -3.58 -4.72 13.69
CA PRO A 15 -3.57 -3.26 13.57
C PRO A 15 -2.21 -2.57 13.81
N LEU A 16 -1.10 -3.24 13.56
CA LEU A 16 0.20 -2.56 13.62
C LEU A 16 0.25 -1.44 12.58
N LEU A 17 1.03 -0.42 12.84
CA LEU A 17 1.29 0.62 11.84
C LEU A 17 1.88 0.00 10.58
N THR A 18 1.54 0.53 9.42
CA THR A 18 1.96 -0.03 8.15
C THR A 18 3.48 -0.12 8.04
N GLU A 19 4.22 0.91 8.45
CA GLU A 19 5.68 0.88 8.45
C GLU A 19 6.25 -0.18 9.40
N GLU A 20 5.58 -0.44 10.51
CA GLU A 20 6.00 -1.52 11.41
C GLU A 20 5.72 -2.89 10.79
N ALA A 21 4.61 -3.03 10.09
CA ALA A 21 4.29 -4.25 9.34
C ALA A 21 5.34 -4.51 8.25
N VAL A 22 5.77 -3.48 7.55
CA VAL A 22 6.84 -3.57 6.54
C VAL A 22 8.13 -4.07 7.21
N ARG A 23 8.48 -3.52 8.38
CA ARG A 23 9.66 -3.98 9.12
C ARG A 23 9.58 -5.46 9.44
N ARG A 24 8.44 -5.94 9.90
CA ARG A 24 8.21 -7.35 10.21
C ARG A 24 8.41 -8.26 8.99
N LEU A 25 7.89 -7.84 7.84
CA LEU A 25 8.06 -8.60 6.60
C LEU A 25 9.52 -8.66 6.17
N VAL A 26 10.24 -7.55 6.25
CA VAL A 26 11.66 -7.50 5.91
C VAL A 26 12.48 -8.37 6.86
N GLU A 27 12.24 -8.28 8.15
CA GLU A 27 12.93 -9.10 9.15
C GLU A 27 12.68 -10.61 8.96
N ALA A 28 11.47 -10.95 8.52
CA ALA A 28 11.13 -12.34 8.21
C ALA A 28 11.74 -12.84 6.90
N GLY A 29 12.36 -11.97 6.12
CA GLY A 29 13.00 -12.35 4.84
C GLY A 29 12.01 -12.69 3.74
N ILE A 30 10.80 -12.10 3.77
CA ILE A 30 9.78 -12.33 2.75
C ILE A 30 10.24 -11.78 1.40
N ASP A 31 10.00 -12.53 0.33
CA ASP A 31 10.44 -12.14 -1.01
C ASP A 31 9.69 -10.94 -1.56
N CYS A 32 8.37 -10.96 -1.41
CA CYS A 32 7.49 -9.96 -2.01
C CYS A 32 6.44 -9.49 -1.01
N ALA A 33 6.04 -8.23 -1.13
CA ALA A 33 5.01 -7.67 -0.26
C ALA A 33 4.01 -6.85 -1.05
N GLU A 34 2.76 -6.87 -0.59
CA GLU A 34 1.77 -5.85 -0.90
C GLU A 34 1.69 -4.92 0.29
N ILE A 35 1.79 -3.62 0.03
CA ILE A 35 1.59 -2.62 1.08
C ILE A 35 0.14 -2.19 1.06
N PHE A 36 -0.56 -2.46 2.14
CA PHE A 36 -1.95 -2.05 2.33
C PHE A 36 -1.98 -0.77 3.14
N ILE A 37 -2.46 0.31 2.52
CA ILE A 37 -2.58 1.59 3.18
C ILE A 37 -3.84 1.58 4.05
N ASN A 38 -3.68 1.79 5.34
CA ASN A 38 -4.77 1.70 6.31
C ASN A 38 -5.44 3.05 6.60
N SER A 39 -4.75 4.15 6.35
CA SER A 39 -5.32 5.47 6.58
C SER A 39 -4.73 6.50 5.63
N ASP A 40 -5.47 7.59 5.45
CA ASP A 40 -5.07 8.67 4.56
C ASP A 40 -3.76 9.33 4.97
N SER A 41 -3.49 9.41 6.26
CA SER A 41 -2.26 10.01 6.78
C SER A 41 -1.00 9.23 6.41
N GLU A 42 -1.13 7.96 6.06
CA GLU A 42 -0.01 7.14 5.60
C GLU A 42 0.48 7.53 4.20
N LEU A 43 -0.31 8.29 3.45
CA LEU A 43 0.09 8.84 2.15
C LEU A 43 1.01 10.06 2.28
N SER A 44 1.67 10.23 3.41
CA SER A 44 2.63 11.30 3.63
C SER A 44 4.01 10.93 3.12
N GLY A 45 4.78 11.94 2.73
CA GLY A 45 6.17 11.73 2.31
C GLY A 45 7.03 11.11 3.40
N SER A 46 6.77 11.43 4.68
CA SER A 46 7.52 10.89 5.80
C SER A 46 7.25 9.40 6.02
N CYS A 47 6.01 8.95 5.89
CA CYS A 47 5.66 7.55 6.02
C CYS A 47 6.29 6.71 4.90
N PHE A 48 6.18 7.17 3.67
CA PHE A 48 6.81 6.46 2.54
C PHE A 48 8.32 6.48 2.61
N ALA A 49 8.92 7.57 3.07
CA ALA A 49 10.38 7.63 3.26
C ALA A 49 10.84 6.59 4.27
N GLU A 50 10.12 6.44 5.38
CA GLU A 50 10.43 5.42 6.40
C GLU A 50 10.28 4.01 5.83
N MET A 51 9.20 3.73 5.10
CA MET A 51 9.02 2.42 4.48
C MET A 51 10.13 2.11 3.48
N ARG A 52 10.52 3.07 2.65
CA ARG A 52 11.63 2.89 1.70
C ARG A 52 12.94 2.61 2.43
N ARG A 53 13.19 3.30 3.53
CA ARG A 53 14.38 3.08 4.34
C ARG A 53 14.42 1.65 4.88
N ILE A 54 13.31 1.15 5.40
CA ILE A 54 13.20 -0.22 5.92
C ILE A 54 13.42 -1.23 4.80
N LEU A 55 12.78 -1.02 3.65
CA LEU A 55 12.89 -1.92 2.49
C LEU A 55 14.31 -1.96 1.93
N ALA A 56 15.01 -0.82 1.93
CA ALA A 56 16.38 -0.75 1.43
C ALA A 56 17.37 -1.56 2.29
N ALA A 57 17.05 -1.81 3.56
CA ALA A 57 17.88 -2.60 4.47
C ALA A 57 17.69 -4.10 4.32
N GLY A 58 16.74 -4.55 3.50
CA GLY A 58 16.42 -5.96 3.32
C GLY A 58 16.27 -6.34 1.85
N ARG A 59 15.68 -7.51 1.61
CA ARG A 59 15.53 -8.07 0.25
C ARG A 59 14.09 -8.07 -0.25
N THR A 60 13.12 -7.70 0.58
CA THR A 60 11.70 -7.71 0.23
C THR A 60 11.41 -6.70 -0.88
N LYS A 61 10.71 -7.15 -1.93
CA LYS A 61 10.28 -6.28 -3.03
C LYS A 61 8.81 -5.98 -2.90
N VAL A 62 8.44 -4.72 -3.09
CA VAL A 62 7.04 -4.32 -3.13
C VAL A 62 6.50 -4.56 -4.53
N LEU A 63 5.47 -5.39 -4.65
CA LEU A 63 4.82 -5.70 -5.92
C LEU A 63 3.55 -4.89 -6.15
N SER A 64 2.87 -4.48 -5.08
CA SER A 64 1.62 -3.75 -5.21
C SER A 64 1.38 -2.86 -4.00
N LEU A 65 0.58 -1.83 -4.23
CA LEU A 65 0.11 -0.92 -3.20
C LEU A 65 -1.42 -0.97 -3.21
N HIS A 66 -2.02 -1.36 -2.09
CA HIS A 66 -3.47 -1.45 -1.97
C HIS A 66 -4.01 -0.18 -1.32
N PRO A 67 -4.85 0.58 -2.02
CA PRO A 67 -5.45 1.78 -1.45
C PRO A 67 -6.44 1.46 -0.33
N PHE A 68 -6.57 2.38 0.62
CA PHE A 68 -7.63 2.30 1.62
C PHE A 68 -8.91 2.91 1.03
N THR A 69 -9.65 2.07 0.31
CA THR A 69 -10.89 2.49 -0.34
C THR A 69 -12.06 1.56 0.00
N SER A 70 -11.87 0.70 1.00
CA SER A 70 -12.85 -0.32 1.37
C SER A 70 -14.25 0.26 1.56
N GLY A 71 -15.19 -0.19 0.76
CA GLY A 71 -16.56 0.29 0.76
C GLY A 71 -16.79 1.61 0.00
N LEU A 72 -15.74 2.26 -0.47
CA LEU A 72 -15.86 3.54 -1.19
C LEU A 72 -15.78 3.40 -2.72
N GLU A 73 -15.28 2.28 -3.22
CA GLU A 73 -15.05 2.09 -4.65
C GLU A 73 -16.28 2.38 -5.53
N PRO A 74 -17.49 1.91 -5.16
CA PRO A 74 -18.67 2.23 -5.99
C PRO A 74 -19.02 3.72 -5.96
N LEU A 75 -18.62 4.43 -4.92
CA LEU A 75 -18.87 5.87 -4.78
C LEU A 75 -17.81 6.70 -5.48
N LEU A 76 -16.69 6.09 -5.86
CA LEU A 76 -15.59 6.79 -6.53
C LEU A 76 -15.72 6.64 -8.05
N PHE A 77 -15.32 5.48 -8.58
CA PHE A 77 -15.26 5.30 -10.04
C PHE A 77 -16.59 4.93 -10.69
N PHE A 78 -17.51 4.39 -9.94
CA PHE A 78 -18.80 3.93 -10.47
C PHE A 78 -19.96 4.85 -10.08
N SER A 79 -19.64 6.04 -9.59
CA SER A 79 -20.67 7.04 -9.28
C SER A 79 -21.18 7.71 -10.54
N GLU A 80 -22.50 7.88 -10.64
CA GLU A 80 -23.13 8.67 -11.70
C GLU A 80 -22.92 10.18 -11.46
N TYR A 81 -22.51 10.57 -10.25
CA TYR A 81 -22.25 11.96 -9.93
C TYR A 81 -20.82 12.30 -10.35
N GLU A 82 -20.68 13.09 -11.40
CA GLU A 82 -19.40 13.37 -12.05
C GLU A 82 -18.32 13.87 -11.08
N ARG A 83 -18.69 14.77 -10.18
CA ARG A 83 -17.71 15.31 -9.22
C ARG A 83 -17.11 14.23 -8.32
N ARG A 84 -17.90 13.24 -7.92
CA ARG A 84 -17.39 12.11 -7.14
C ARG A 84 -16.42 11.25 -7.94
N PHE A 85 -16.72 11.05 -9.20
CA PHE A 85 -15.81 10.34 -10.10
C PHE A 85 -14.47 11.09 -10.23
N LEU A 86 -14.54 12.41 -10.46
CA LEU A 86 -13.33 13.23 -10.58
C LEU A 86 -12.53 13.27 -9.29
N ASP A 87 -13.20 13.38 -8.15
CA ASP A 87 -12.54 13.31 -6.84
C ASP A 87 -11.88 11.96 -6.63
N GLY A 88 -12.52 10.88 -7.07
CA GLY A 88 -11.95 9.54 -7.04
C GLY A 88 -10.68 9.43 -7.87
N VAL A 89 -10.67 10.01 -9.07
CA VAL A 89 -9.47 10.05 -9.92
C VAL A 89 -8.31 10.75 -9.21
N GLU A 90 -8.57 11.92 -8.62
CA GLU A 90 -7.55 12.66 -7.88
C GLU A 90 -7.07 11.89 -6.65
N TYR A 91 -7.97 11.21 -5.96
CA TYR A 91 -7.62 10.39 -4.81
C TYR A 91 -6.66 9.26 -5.20
N TYR A 92 -6.97 8.53 -6.28
CA TYR A 92 -6.11 7.43 -6.74
C TYR A 92 -4.76 7.91 -7.27
N LYS A 93 -4.69 9.10 -7.84
CA LYS A 93 -3.40 9.67 -8.27
C LYS A 93 -2.39 9.77 -7.12
N ARG A 94 -2.85 10.02 -5.91
CA ARG A 94 -1.98 10.08 -4.73
C ARG A 94 -1.26 8.76 -4.48
N PHE A 95 -1.91 7.64 -4.77
CA PHE A 95 -1.30 6.33 -4.64
C PHE A 95 -0.28 6.08 -5.75
N PHE A 96 -0.54 6.52 -6.96
CA PHE A 96 0.40 6.38 -8.07
C PHE A 96 1.67 7.19 -7.86
N HIS A 97 1.57 8.32 -7.18
CA HIS A 97 2.73 9.19 -6.92
C HIS A 97 3.47 8.80 -5.63
N ALA A 98 2.92 7.90 -4.88
CA ALA A 98 3.57 7.38 -3.68
C ALA A 98 4.66 6.37 -4.04
#